data_53c163af47d5796b07c1c745f60f1fe5
#
_entry.id   53c163af47d5796b07c1c745f60f1fe5
#
_cell.length_a   1.000
_cell.length_b   1.000
_cell.length_c   1.000
_cell.angle_alpha   90.00
_cell.angle_beta   90.00
_cell.angle_gamma   90.00
#
_symmetry.space_group_name_H-M   'P 1'
#
loop_
_entity.id
_entity.type
_entity.pdbx_description
1 polymer ?
#
loop_
_entity_poly.entity_id
_entity_poly.type
_entity_poly.pdbx_seq_one_letter_code
_entity_poly.pdbx_strand_id
1 'polypeptide(L)'
;MAKKPESESNRLDDAARAGWLYYIAGNTQDEIAEKLGVSRQTAQRLVSLAVSHRLIKVRLDHPIAECLHLAGLLKDKFGLDLCEVVPADPTSRSTTVGVAEATAAELERRLASQRPTVIALGSGRTLRAAADQLPPMDCPKHKIVSLVGNIAPDGSASFYDVITRVADAVRAPHYPMPLPVIARSRDERKLLLAQKSVDHVIELARRADVTFVGVGHLGADAPLLQDGFVTREELGALVEAGAVGEIIGWAFDAQGRLIEGLTNERVASVRLERPAKRLVIAAAMGAAKAQALAAALAGRLISGLITNETMARRLLKR
;
A
#
# COMPACT_ATOMS: atom_id res chain seq x y z
N MET A 1 -13.28 -48.22 3.14
CA MET A 1 -14.08 -47.15 2.47
C MET A 1 -13.18 -45.97 2.21
N ALA A 2 -12.85 -45.69 0.93
CA ALA A 2 -12.01 -44.55 0.56
C ALA A 2 -12.83 -43.26 0.76
N LYS A 3 -12.31 -42.31 1.56
CA LYS A 3 -12.87 -40.97 1.73
C LYS A 3 -12.91 -40.28 0.34
N LYS A 4 -14.11 -39.87 -0.09
CA LYS A 4 -14.28 -39.02 -1.27
C LYS A 4 -13.38 -37.79 -1.14
N PRO A 5 -12.70 -37.29 -2.20
CA PRO A 5 -11.94 -36.07 -2.11
C PRO A 5 -12.89 -34.93 -1.72
N GLU A 6 -12.62 -34.30 -0.57
CA GLU A 6 -13.30 -33.08 -0.15
C GLU A 6 -13.13 -32.03 -1.25
N SER A 7 -14.23 -31.42 -1.71
CA SER A 7 -14.14 -30.30 -2.63
C SER A 7 -13.37 -29.18 -1.96
N GLU A 8 -12.58 -28.41 -2.70
CA GLU A 8 -11.79 -27.27 -2.19
C GLU A 8 -12.68 -26.27 -1.44
N SER A 9 -13.95 -26.13 -1.86
CA SER A 9 -14.97 -25.34 -1.17
C SER A 9 -15.23 -25.84 0.25
N ASN A 10 -15.44 -27.15 0.45
CA ASN A 10 -15.71 -27.70 1.79
C ASN A 10 -14.52 -27.49 2.74
N ARG A 11 -13.30 -27.59 2.22
CA ARG A 11 -12.09 -27.34 3.01
C ARG A 11 -11.94 -25.89 3.44
N LEU A 12 -12.36 -24.92 2.61
CA LEU A 12 -12.36 -23.50 2.96
C LEU A 12 -13.47 -23.19 3.97
N ASP A 13 -14.63 -23.81 3.88
CA ASP A 13 -15.72 -23.66 4.85
C ASP A 13 -15.30 -24.21 6.24
N ASP A 14 -14.63 -25.36 6.29
CA ASP A 14 -14.08 -25.90 7.53
C ASP A 14 -12.98 -25.00 8.11
N ALA A 15 -12.13 -24.43 7.25
CA ALA A 15 -11.12 -23.47 7.68
C ALA A 15 -11.76 -22.19 8.23
N ALA A 16 -12.77 -21.63 7.56
CA ALA A 16 -13.50 -20.46 8.04
C ALA A 16 -14.15 -20.73 9.41
N ARG A 17 -14.76 -21.89 9.58
CA ARG A 17 -15.37 -22.31 10.86
C ARG A 17 -14.33 -22.48 11.96
N ALA A 18 -13.21 -23.14 11.68
CA ALA A 18 -12.11 -23.29 12.62
C ALA A 18 -11.52 -21.94 13.05
N GLY A 19 -11.33 -21.04 12.09
CA GLY A 19 -10.87 -19.71 12.34
C GLY A 19 -11.85 -18.88 13.18
N TRP A 20 -13.16 -18.97 12.91
CA TRP A 20 -14.19 -18.31 13.73
C TRP A 20 -14.16 -18.83 15.17
N LEU A 21 -14.09 -20.16 15.35
CA LEU A 21 -14.00 -20.77 16.67
C LEU A 21 -12.77 -20.30 17.44
N TYR A 22 -11.63 -20.16 16.78
CA TYR A 22 -10.38 -19.73 17.41
C TYR A 22 -10.38 -18.24 17.77
N TYR A 23 -10.60 -17.36 16.76
CA TYR A 23 -10.40 -15.92 16.92
C TYR A 23 -11.60 -15.17 17.49
N ILE A 24 -12.83 -15.69 17.28
CA ILE A 24 -14.06 -14.98 17.70
C ILE A 24 -14.64 -15.67 18.94
N ALA A 25 -14.76 -17.00 18.92
CA ALA A 25 -15.35 -17.74 20.03
C ALA A 25 -14.34 -18.09 21.15
N GLY A 26 -13.03 -17.81 20.96
CA GLY A 26 -11.99 -18.00 21.97
C GLY A 26 -11.66 -19.44 22.32
N ASN A 27 -11.94 -20.39 21.41
CA ASN A 27 -11.69 -21.81 21.66
C ASN A 27 -10.20 -22.14 21.47
N THR A 28 -9.70 -23.07 22.26
CA THR A 28 -8.39 -23.69 22.08
C THR A 28 -8.40 -24.65 20.87
N GLN A 29 -7.22 -25.01 20.38
CA GLN A 29 -7.11 -25.97 19.26
C GLN A 29 -7.66 -27.35 19.61
N ASP A 30 -7.63 -27.77 20.90
CA ASP A 30 -8.19 -29.03 21.36
C ASP A 30 -9.73 -28.98 21.33
N GLU A 31 -10.35 -27.91 21.79
CA GLU A 31 -11.81 -27.70 21.73
C GLU A 31 -12.31 -27.60 20.29
N ILE A 32 -11.53 -26.98 19.40
CA ILE A 32 -11.85 -26.93 17.96
C ILE A 32 -11.79 -28.34 17.36
N ALA A 33 -10.78 -29.12 17.71
CA ALA A 33 -10.64 -30.50 17.25
C ALA A 33 -11.84 -31.35 17.65
N GLU A 34 -12.28 -31.24 18.90
CA GLU A 34 -13.47 -31.92 19.41
C GLU A 34 -14.75 -31.49 18.69
N LYS A 35 -14.98 -30.16 18.56
CA LYS A 35 -16.18 -29.59 17.93
C LYS A 35 -16.31 -29.91 16.45
N LEU A 36 -15.18 -30.02 15.74
CA LEU A 36 -15.16 -30.33 14.31
C LEU A 36 -14.97 -31.81 14.02
N GLY A 37 -14.77 -32.66 15.06
CA GLY A 37 -14.53 -34.11 14.88
C GLY A 37 -13.23 -34.40 14.11
N VAL A 38 -12.19 -33.59 14.31
CA VAL A 38 -10.88 -33.72 13.64
C VAL A 38 -9.75 -33.88 14.65
N SER A 39 -8.54 -34.20 14.18
CA SER A 39 -7.36 -34.18 15.06
C SER A 39 -6.94 -32.74 15.40
N ARG A 40 -6.27 -32.55 16.57
CA ARG A 40 -5.67 -31.24 16.94
C ARG A 40 -4.77 -30.67 15.86
N GLN A 41 -3.97 -31.52 15.24
CA GLN A 41 -3.10 -31.08 14.11
C GLN A 41 -3.92 -30.60 12.90
N THR A 42 -5.06 -31.24 12.63
CA THR A 42 -5.98 -30.79 11.56
C THR A 42 -6.64 -29.46 11.94
N ALA A 43 -7.11 -29.31 13.19
CA ALA A 43 -7.67 -28.05 13.68
C ALA A 43 -6.65 -26.90 13.54
N GLN A 44 -5.40 -27.10 13.94
CA GLN A 44 -4.33 -26.13 13.77
C GLN A 44 -4.10 -25.76 12.30
N ARG A 45 -4.10 -26.74 11.39
CA ARG A 45 -3.96 -26.50 9.96
C ARG A 45 -5.13 -25.70 9.38
N LEU A 46 -6.36 -26.01 9.83
CA LEU A 46 -7.56 -25.28 9.40
C LEU A 46 -7.53 -23.83 9.88
N VAL A 47 -7.14 -23.55 11.12
CA VAL A 47 -6.96 -22.19 11.64
C VAL A 47 -5.89 -21.44 10.82
N SER A 48 -4.74 -22.09 10.55
CA SER A 48 -3.70 -21.50 9.73
C SER A 48 -4.17 -21.23 8.28
N LEU A 49 -4.98 -22.13 7.72
CA LEU A 49 -5.58 -21.98 6.39
C LEU A 49 -6.55 -20.80 6.34
N ALA A 50 -7.36 -20.61 7.40
CA ALA A 50 -8.26 -19.47 7.50
C ALA A 50 -7.53 -18.12 7.41
N VAL A 51 -6.37 -18.01 8.05
CA VAL A 51 -5.54 -16.79 7.99
C VAL A 51 -4.87 -16.66 6.64
N SER A 52 -4.24 -17.72 6.12
CA SER A 52 -3.50 -17.67 4.85
C SER A 52 -4.40 -17.39 3.64
N HIS A 53 -5.64 -17.89 3.65
CA HIS A 53 -6.66 -17.60 2.64
C HIS A 53 -7.50 -16.35 2.94
N ARG A 54 -7.14 -15.58 3.99
CA ARG A 54 -7.83 -14.34 4.39
C ARG A 54 -9.32 -14.52 4.65
N LEU A 55 -9.74 -15.70 5.11
CA LEU A 55 -11.12 -15.98 5.50
C LEU A 55 -11.47 -15.27 6.82
N ILE A 56 -10.47 -14.88 7.58
CA ILE A 56 -10.55 -14.09 8.80
C ILE A 56 -9.57 -12.94 8.72
N LYS A 57 -10.01 -11.77 9.15
CA LYS A 57 -9.18 -10.57 9.32
C LYS A 57 -8.93 -10.38 10.81
N VAL A 58 -7.67 -10.43 11.22
CA VAL A 58 -7.26 -10.20 12.62
C VAL A 58 -6.64 -8.82 12.70
N ARG A 59 -7.10 -7.99 13.64
CA ARG A 59 -6.57 -6.65 13.90
C ARG A 59 -6.09 -6.58 15.35
N LEU A 60 -4.90 -6.02 15.55
CA LEU A 60 -4.42 -5.65 16.87
C LEU A 60 -4.96 -4.26 17.22
N ASP A 61 -5.76 -4.16 18.27
CA ASP A 61 -6.38 -2.91 18.74
C ASP A 61 -5.78 -2.44 20.07
N HIS A 62 -4.50 -2.77 20.29
CA HIS A 62 -3.78 -2.34 21.49
C HIS A 62 -2.47 -1.63 21.09
N PRO A 63 -2.23 -0.40 21.58
CA PRO A 63 -0.99 0.30 21.31
C PRO A 63 0.18 -0.37 22.04
N ILE A 64 1.19 -0.78 21.28
CA ILE A 64 2.45 -1.29 21.84
C ILE A 64 3.34 -0.11 22.19
N ALA A 65 3.77 -0.01 23.46
CA ALA A 65 4.51 1.14 23.98
C ALA A 65 5.78 1.47 23.16
N GLU A 66 6.54 0.46 22.75
CA GLU A 66 7.73 0.65 21.89
C GLU A 66 7.36 1.21 20.51
N CYS A 67 6.28 0.73 19.89
CA CYS A 67 5.80 1.26 18.61
C CYS A 67 5.38 2.72 18.72
N LEU A 68 4.68 3.10 19.80
CA LEU A 68 4.31 4.48 20.09
C LEU A 68 5.54 5.36 20.30
N HIS A 69 6.52 4.88 21.06
CA HIS A 69 7.77 5.61 21.28
C HIS A 69 8.53 5.86 19.97
N LEU A 70 8.71 4.84 19.14
CA LEU A 70 9.35 4.97 17.83
C LEU A 70 8.58 5.91 16.89
N ALA A 71 7.25 5.87 16.91
CA ALA A 71 6.40 6.78 16.14
C ALA A 71 6.59 8.23 16.59
N GLY A 72 6.66 8.49 17.90
CA GLY A 72 6.97 9.81 18.46
C GLY A 72 8.32 10.33 17.99
N LEU A 73 9.38 9.54 18.14
CA LEU A 73 10.73 9.91 17.70
C LEU A 73 10.81 10.23 16.19
N LEU A 74 10.09 9.47 15.36
CA LEU A 74 10.03 9.74 13.91
C LEU A 74 9.24 11.03 13.60
N LYS A 75 8.15 11.29 14.31
CA LYS A 75 7.39 12.53 14.17
C LYS A 75 8.25 13.74 14.50
N ASP A 76 8.98 13.70 15.59
CA ASP A 76 9.85 14.79 16.04
C ASP A 76 11.02 15.00 15.07
N LYS A 77 11.67 13.90 14.63
CA LYS A 77 12.82 13.97 13.74
C LYS A 77 12.49 14.53 12.36
N PHE A 78 11.35 14.14 11.78
CA PHE A 78 10.99 14.46 10.41
C PHE A 78 9.83 15.47 10.29
N GLY A 79 9.25 15.92 11.39
CA GLY A 79 8.13 16.86 11.42
C GLY A 79 6.86 16.27 10.80
N LEU A 80 6.50 15.02 11.15
CA LEU A 80 5.38 14.31 10.54
C LEU A 80 4.05 14.66 11.21
N ASP A 81 3.03 14.90 10.41
CA ASP A 81 1.64 15.08 10.87
C ASP A 81 1.05 13.78 11.41
N LEU A 82 1.45 12.64 10.79
CA LEU A 82 1.03 11.30 11.17
C LEU A 82 2.21 10.34 11.15
N CYS A 83 2.36 9.54 12.20
CA CYS A 83 3.27 8.39 12.17
C CYS A 83 2.64 7.23 12.92
N GLU A 84 2.58 6.07 12.28
CA GLU A 84 2.16 4.82 12.88
C GLU A 84 3.25 3.77 12.67
N VAL A 85 3.67 3.15 13.76
CA VAL A 85 4.67 2.08 13.75
C VAL A 85 4.00 0.81 14.25
N VAL A 86 4.09 -0.26 13.45
CA VAL A 86 3.55 -1.57 13.81
C VAL A 86 4.68 -2.52 14.22
N PRO A 87 4.37 -3.57 15.01
CA PRO A 87 5.35 -4.60 15.35
C PRO A 87 5.99 -5.22 14.12
N ALA A 88 7.21 -5.69 14.28
CA ALA A 88 7.92 -6.43 13.25
C ALA A 88 8.18 -7.87 13.68
N ASP A 89 7.93 -8.82 12.79
CA ASP A 89 8.43 -10.19 12.91
C ASP A 89 9.79 -10.27 12.19
N PRO A 90 10.93 -10.41 12.94
CA PRO A 90 12.27 -10.44 12.34
C PRO A 90 12.48 -11.63 11.41
N THR A 91 11.69 -12.70 11.54
CA THR A 91 11.79 -13.92 10.75
C THR A 91 10.91 -13.89 9.50
N SER A 92 9.96 -12.98 9.44
CA SER A 92 9.04 -12.83 8.31
C SER A 92 9.75 -12.25 7.09
N ARG A 93 9.54 -12.88 5.94
CA ARG A 93 9.93 -12.34 4.62
C ARG A 93 8.90 -11.40 4.01
N SER A 94 7.77 -11.21 4.67
CA SER A 94 6.71 -10.32 4.18
C SER A 94 7.21 -8.88 4.12
N THR A 95 6.80 -8.17 3.08
CA THR A 95 7.06 -6.73 2.90
C THR A 95 5.80 -5.88 3.08
N THR A 96 4.72 -6.47 3.63
CA THR A 96 3.42 -5.80 3.76
C THR A 96 2.71 -6.07 5.09
N VAL A 97 2.95 -7.20 5.75
CA VAL A 97 2.26 -7.61 6.99
C VAL A 97 2.41 -6.56 8.10
N GLY A 98 1.34 -6.27 8.78
CA GLY A 98 1.22 -5.23 9.80
C GLY A 98 1.02 -3.84 9.20
N VAL A 99 1.85 -3.46 8.22
CA VAL A 99 1.75 -2.15 7.56
C VAL A 99 0.51 -2.07 6.67
N ALA A 100 0.13 -3.15 6.00
CA ALA A 100 -1.10 -3.19 5.20
C ALA A 100 -2.35 -3.04 6.08
N GLU A 101 -2.39 -3.75 7.19
CA GLU A 101 -3.48 -3.71 8.16
C GLU A 101 -3.61 -2.32 8.80
N ALA A 102 -2.50 -1.70 9.22
CA ALA A 102 -2.49 -0.34 9.75
C ALA A 102 -2.92 0.69 8.69
N THR A 103 -2.47 0.52 7.44
CA THR A 103 -2.90 1.38 6.33
C THR A 103 -4.40 1.26 6.05
N ALA A 104 -4.94 0.04 6.09
CA ALA A 104 -6.38 -0.18 5.96
C ALA A 104 -7.16 0.48 7.12
N ALA A 105 -6.65 0.38 8.35
CA ALA A 105 -7.26 1.02 9.52
C ALA A 105 -7.27 2.55 9.39
N GLU A 106 -6.21 3.16 8.87
CA GLU A 106 -6.19 4.60 8.62
C GLU A 106 -7.16 5.00 7.49
N LEU A 107 -7.22 4.23 6.39
CA LEU A 107 -8.20 4.44 5.33
C LEU A 107 -9.64 4.37 5.88
N GLU A 108 -9.95 3.35 6.67
CA GLU A 108 -11.26 3.17 7.31
C GLU A 108 -11.60 4.36 8.23
N ARG A 109 -10.64 4.84 9.01
CA ARG A 109 -10.82 6.03 9.88
C ARG A 109 -11.18 7.28 9.08
N ARG A 110 -10.55 7.48 7.90
CA ARG A 110 -10.89 8.59 6.98
C ARG A 110 -12.27 8.41 6.37
N LEU A 111 -12.62 7.19 5.98
CA LEU A 111 -13.92 6.87 5.40
C LEU A 111 -15.07 6.89 6.42
N ALA A 112 -14.80 6.74 7.71
CA ALA A 112 -15.78 6.89 8.77
C ALA A 112 -16.13 8.37 9.05
N SER A 113 -15.41 9.33 8.47
CA SER A 113 -15.69 10.77 8.63
C SER A 113 -17.10 11.14 8.16
N GLN A 114 -17.76 12.02 8.92
CA GLN A 114 -19.05 12.58 8.50
C GLN A 114 -18.92 13.64 7.40
N ARG A 115 -17.75 14.27 7.26
CA ARG A 115 -17.47 15.23 6.17
C ARG A 115 -17.13 14.50 4.89
N PRO A 116 -17.67 14.92 3.74
CA PRO A 116 -17.19 14.43 2.43
C PRO A 116 -15.68 14.61 2.34
N THR A 117 -15.00 13.54 1.99
CA THR A 117 -13.53 13.48 1.95
C THR A 117 -13.08 12.96 0.58
N VAL A 118 -12.08 13.58 0.01
CA VAL A 118 -11.39 13.12 -1.19
C VAL A 118 -10.12 12.40 -0.78
N ILE A 119 -10.02 11.12 -1.11
CA ILE A 119 -8.87 10.26 -0.79
C ILE A 119 -8.14 9.95 -2.09
N ALA A 120 -6.87 10.37 -2.19
CA ALA A 120 -6.03 10.06 -3.33
C ALA A 120 -5.16 8.83 -3.06
N LEU A 121 -5.11 7.94 -4.02
CA LEU A 121 -4.39 6.66 -3.91
C LEU A 121 -3.33 6.52 -5.00
N GLY A 122 -2.11 6.20 -4.58
CA GLY A 122 -1.09 5.63 -5.46
C GLY A 122 -1.35 4.16 -5.74
N SER A 123 -0.36 3.48 -6.27
CA SER A 123 -0.35 2.05 -6.54
C SER A 123 0.73 1.33 -5.72
N GLY A 124 0.79 0.03 -5.85
CA GLY A 124 1.85 -0.81 -5.30
C GLY A 124 1.38 -1.87 -4.31
N ARG A 125 2.29 -2.79 -4.01
CA ARG A 125 2.03 -4.03 -3.25
C ARG A 125 1.42 -3.78 -1.87
N THR A 126 1.94 -2.80 -1.13
CA THR A 126 1.46 -2.49 0.23
C THR A 126 0.05 -1.90 0.20
N LEU A 127 -0.22 -0.94 -0.70
CA LEU A 127 -1.54 -0.33 -0.83
C LEU A 127 -2.58 -1.33 -1.32
N ARG A 128 -2.20 -2.22 -2.24
CA ARG A 128 -3.08 -3.31 -2.67
C ARG A 128 -3.42 -4.25 -1.51
N ALA A 129 -2.39 -4.66 -0.74
CA ALA A 129 -2.61 -5.48 0.43
C ALA A 129 -3.52 -4.79 1.48
N ALA A 130 -3.38 -3.47 1.64
CA ALA A 130 -4.26 -2.68 2.50
C ALA A 130 -5.70 -2.64 1.97
N ALA A 131 -5.90 -2.45 0.67
CA ALA A 131 -7.23 -2.48 0.05
C ALA A 131 -7.94 -3.83 0.30
N ASP A 132 -7.20 -4.94 0.24
CA ASP A 132 -7.73 -6.28 0.52
C ASP A 132 -8.14 -6.46 2.01
N GLN A 133 -7.68 -5.59 2.92
CA GLN A 133 -8.02 -5.63 4.35
C GLN A 133 -9.24 -4.75 4.70
N LEU A 134 -9.68 -3.88 3.79
CA LEU A 134 -10.85 -3.04 4.08
C LEU A 134 -12.11 -3.90 4.28
N PRO A 135 -12.91 -3.60 5.32
CA PRO A 135 -14.24 -4.21 5.46
C PRO A 135 -15.18 -3.63 4.40
N PRO A 136 -16.28 -4.34 4.06
CA PRO A 136 -17.36 -3.75 3.29
C PRO A 136 -17.93 -2.52 4.01
N MET A 137 -17.96 -1.39 3.32
CA MET A 137 -18.51 -0.12 3.81
C MET A 137 -19.47 0.50 2.79
N ASP A 138 -20.24 1.49 3.18
CA ASP A 138 -21.11 2.26 2.28
C ASP A 138 -20.77 3.75 2.43
N CYS A 139 -19.95 4.27 1.52
CA CYS A 139 -19.34 5.59 1.63
C CYS A 139 -19.67 6.49 0.40
N PRO A 140 -20.95 6.69 0.01
CA PRO A 140 -21.32 7.36 -1.23
C PRO A 140 -20.95 8.85 -1.27
N LYS A 141 -20.68 9.46 -0.12
CA LYS A 141 -20.31 10.89 -0.02
C LYS A 141 -18.82 11.17 -0.20
N HIS A 142 -17.97 10.15 -0.07
CA HIS A 142 -16.53 10.28 -0.28
C HIS A 142 -16.15 10.06 -1.74
N LYS A 143 -14.97 10.50 -2.13
CA LYS A 143 -14.43 10.30 -3.48
C LYS A 143 -13.06 9.66 -3.39
N ILE A 144 -12.86 8.62 -4.19
CA ILE A 144 -11.56 7.95 -4.30
C ILE A 144 -10.97 8.34 -5.65
N VAL A 145 -9.73 8.86 -5.67
CA VAL A 145 -9.08 9.32 -6.89
C VAL A 145 -7.71 8.67 -7.06
N SER A 146 -7.37 8.26 -8.28
CA SER A 146 -6.06 7.72 -8.59
C SER A 146 -5.03 8.82 -8.81
N LEU A 147 -3.82 8.63 -8.28
CA LEU A 147 -2.65 9.47 -8.55
C LEU A 147 -1.88 9.00 -9.77
N VAL A 148 -2.05 7.77 -10.18
CA VAL A 148 -1.19 7.08 -11.14
C VAL A 148 -2.03 6.40 -12.20
N GLY A 149 -1.49 6.30 -13.41
CA GLY A 149 -2.12 5.58 -14.50
C GLY A 149 -2.35 4.11 -14.17
N ASN A 150 -3.41 3.54 -14.73
CA ASN A 150 -3.79 2.14 -14.51
C ASN A 150 -3.56 1.25 -15.73
N ILE A 151 -2.88 1.76 -16.76
CA ILE A 151 -2.55 1.02 -17.98
C ILE A 151 -1.08 0.58 -17.91
N ALA A 152 -0.85 -0.72 -17.99
CA ALA A 152 0.48 -1.32 -18.10
C ALA A 152 1.07 -1.10 -19.50
N PRO A 153 2.42 -1.24 -19.69
CA PRO A 153 3.06 -1.02 -20.99
C PRO A 153 2.53 -1.89 -22.13
N ASP A 154 2.01 -3.07 -21.83
CA ASP A 154 1.40 -3.99 -22.78
C ASP A 154 -0.07 -3.68 -23.11
N GLY A 155 -0.64 -2.63 -22.50
CA GLY A 155 -2.03 -2.22 -22.65
C GLY A 155 -3.02 -2.92 -21.71
N SER A 156 -2.57 -3.83 -20.87
CA SER A 156 -3.40 -4.47 -19.86
C SER A 156 -3.70 -3.52 -18.68
N ALA A 157 -4.68 -3.86 -17.85
CA ALA A 157 -4.89 -3.18 -16.58
C ALA A 157 -3.70 -3.42 -15.63
N SER A 158 -3.26 -2.38 -14.95
CA SER A 158 -2.16 -2.50 -13.99
C SER A 158 -2.48 -3.56 -12.92
N PHE A 159 -1.53 -4.46 -12.68
CA PHE A 159 -1.68 -5.51 -11.66
C PHE A 159 -1.95 -4.94 -10.26
N TYR A 160 -1.48 -3.73 -9.98
CA TYR A 160 -1.66 -3.04 -8.70
C TYR A 160 -2.75 -1.97 -8.77
N ASP A 161 -3.86 -2.27 -9.43
CA ASP A 161 -5.04 -1.39 -9.41
C ASP A 161 -5.64 -1.37 -8.00
N VAL A 162 -5.28 -0.35 -7.24
CA VAL A 162 -5.72 -0.15 -5.85
C VAL A 162 -7.07 0.55 -5.82
N ILE A 163 -7.30 1.49 -6.76
CA ILE A 163 -8.48 2.37 -6.70
C ILE A 163 -9.78 1.59 -6.86
N THR A 164 -9.86 0.67 -7.81
CA THR A 164 -11.06 -0.14 -8.06
C THR A 164 -11.36 -1.04 -6.85
N ARG A 165 -10.31 -1.67 -6.27
CA ARG A 165 -10.48 -2.52 -5.08
C ARG A 165 -11.00 -1.76 -3.87
N VAL A 166 -10.45 -0.58 -3.61
CA VAL A 166 -10.92 0.27 -2.51
C VAL A 166 -12.35 0.71 -2.79
N ALA A 167 -12.65 1.19 -3.99
CA ALA A 167 -13.98 1.68 -4.35
C ALA A 167 -15.06 0.59 -4.24
N ASP A 168 -14.76 -0.62 -4.68
CA ASP A 168 -15.67 -1.78 -4.56
C ASP A 168 -15.92 -2.15 -3.10
N ALA A 169 -14.86 -2.17 -2.26
CA ALA A 169 -15.00 -2.49 -0.85
C ALA A 169 -15.84 -1.45 -0.09
N VAL A 170 -15.72 -0.16 -0.45
CA VAL A 170 -16.34 0.92 0.31
C VAL A 170 -17.51 1.61 -0.40
N ARG A 171 -17.89 1.14 -1.60
CA ARG A 171 -18.99 1.67 -2.44
C ARG A 171 -18.95 3.19 -2.62
N ALA A 172 -17.75 3.73 -2.81
CA ALA A 172 -17.54 5.14 -3.03
C ALA A 172 -17.38 5.47 -4.52
N PRO A 173 -17.85 6.63 -5.00
CA PRO A 173 -17.49 7.15 -6.31
C PRO A 173 -15.98 7.19 -6.49
N HIS A 174 -15.48 6.68 -7.62
CA HIS A 174 -14.05 6.64 -7.89
C HIS A 174 -13.68 7.19 -9.27
N TYR A 175 -12.49 7.76 -9.33
CA TYR A 175 -11.95 8.50 -10.47
C TYR A 175 -10.61 7.90 -10.89
N PRO A 176 -10.61 6.86 -11.75
CA PRO A 176 -9.38 6.25 -12.25
C PRO A 176 -8.64 7.22 -13.19
N MET A 177 -7.33 7.02 -13.28
CA MET A 177 -6.47 7.73 -14.23
C MET A 177 -6.26 6.82 -15.46
N PRO A 178 -6.99 7.00 -16.58
CA PRO A 178 -6.92 6.11 -17.74
C PRO A 178 -5.70 6.42 -18.60
N LEU A 179 -4.51 6.37 -18.02
CA LEU A 179 -3.24 6.68 -18.63
C LEU A 179 -2.22 5.56 -18.36
N PRO A 180 -1.17 5.44 -19.18
CA PRO A 180 0.01 4.70 -18.78
C PRO A 180 0.71 5.39 -17.59
N VAL A 181 1.41 4.63 -16.77
CA VAL A 181 2.23 5.18 -15.66
C VAL A 181 3.34 6.07 -16.22
N ILE A 182 4.00 5.60 -17.27
CA ILE A 182 5.08 6.30 -18.00
C ILE A 182 4.71 6.30 -19.48
N ALA A 183 4.58 7.47 -20.08
CA ALA A 183 4.33 7.64 -21.51
C ALA A 183 5.56 7.24 -22.34
N ARG A 184 5.37 6.94 -23.62
CA ARG A 184 6.47 6.58 -24.54
C ARG A 184 7.40 7.76 -24.82
N SER A 185 6.85 9.00 -24.84
CA SER A 185 7.60 10.22 -25.07
C SER A 185 7.04 11.39 -24.25
N ARG A 186 7.83 12.46 -24.17
CA ARG A 186 7.42 13.74 -23.57
C ARG A 186 6.20 14.35 -24.30
N ASP A 187 6.14 14.22 -25.62
CA ASP A 187 5.04 14.79 -26.39
C ASP A 187 3.76 13.97 -26.23
N GLU A 188 3.85 12.63 -26.20
CA GLU A 188 2.71 11.78 -25.85
C GLU A 188 2.18 12.13 -24.45
N ARG A 189 3.07 12.28 -23.47
CA ARG A 189 2.67 12.72 -22.12
C ARG A 189 1.88 14.03 -22.14
N LYS A 190 2.33 15.03 -22.90
CA LYS A 190 1.61 16.31 -23.02
C LYS A 190 0.22 16.13 -23.61
N LEU A 191 0.08 15.34 -24.66
CA LEU A 191 -1.20 15.05 -25.30
C LEU A 191 -2.16 14.31 -24.35
N LEU A 192 -1.66 13.32 -23.62
CA LEU A 192 -2.43 12.55 -22.65
C LEU A 192 -2.94 13.44 -21.52
N LEU A 193 -2.09 14.28 -20.94
CA LEU A 193 -2.44 15.17 -19.85
C LEU A 193 -3.36 16.33 -20.26
N ALA A 194 -3.41 16.70 -21.55
CA ALA A 194 -4.28 17.75 -22.08
C ALA A 194 -5.74 17.31 -22.27
N GLN A 195 -6.07 16.03 -22.06
CA GLN A 195 -7.44 15.55 -22.18
C GLN A 195 -8.30 16.04 -21.01
N LYS A 196 -9.49 16.60 -21.31
CA LYS A 196 -10.39 17.18 -20.29
C LYS A 196 -10.76 16.21 -19.17
N SER A 197 -10.96 14.93 -19.48
CA SER A 197 -11.26 13.88 -18.46
C SER A 197 -10.11 13.66 -17.52
N VAL A 198 -8.87 13.70 -18.03
CA VAL A 198 -7.63 13.55 -17.27
C VAL A 198 -7.37 14.77 -16.38
N ASP A 199 -7.53 15.97 -16.94
CA ASP A 199 -7.38 17.22 -16.20
C ASP A 199 -8.31 17.28 -14.99
N HIS A 200 -9.58 16.86 -15.15
CA HIS A 200 -10.52 16.78 -14.02
C HIS A 200 -10.04 15.84 -12.90
N VAL A 201 -9.50 14.67 -13.25
CA VAL A 201 -8.96 13.71 -12.27
C VAL A 201 -7.74 14.29 -11.56
N ILE A 202 -6.83 14.93 -12.30
CA ILE A 202 -5.65 15.59 -11.74
C ILE A 202 -6.04 16.70 -10.76
N GLU A 203 -7.00 17.56 -11.14
CA GLU A 203 -7.48 18.63 -10.26
C GLU A 203 -8.15 18.07 -8.98
N LEU A 204 -8.91 16.98 -9.11
CA LEU A 204 -9.50 16.32 -7.95
C LEU A 204 -8.41 15.74 -7.04
N ALA A 205 -7.40 15.08 -7.61
CA ALA A 205 -6.27 14.52 -6.87
C ALA A 205 -5.45 15.59 -6.15
N ARG A 206 -5.24 16.76 -6.78
CA ARG A 206 -4.55 17.91 -6.16
C ARG A 206 -5.31 18.49 -4.97
N ARG A 207 -6.63 18.32 -4.92
CA ARG A 207 -7.50 18.79 -3.83
C ARG A 207 -7.79 17.71 -2.79
N ALA A 208 -7.16 16.55 -2.90
CA ALA A 208 -7.38 15.46 -1.96
C ALA A 208 -7.09 15.89 -0.51
N ASP A 209 -7.97 15.49 0.40
CA ASP A 209 -7.82 15.76 1.84
C ASP A 209 -6.71 14.91 2.45
N VAL A 210 -6.52 13.70 1.91
CA VAL A 210 -5.46 12.78 2.28
C VAL A 210 -5.02 11.97 1.08
N THR A 211 -3.73 11.68 1.03
CA THR A 211 -3.08 10.92 -0.04
C THR A 211 -2.34 9.72 0.56
N PHE A 212 -2.50 8.55 -0.03
CA PHE A 212 -1.75 7.35 0.34
C PHE A 212 -0.85 6.92 -0.81
N VAL A 213 0.43 6.72 -0.51
CA VAL A 213 1.44 6.34 -1.51
C VAL A 213 2.31 5.18 -1.02
N GLY A 214 2.85 4.41 -1.97
CA GLY A 214 4.00 3.57 -1.74
C GLY A 214 5.30 4.35 -1.97
N VAL A 215 6.41 3.80 -1.49
CA VAL A 215 7.76 4.27 -1.85
C VAL A 215 8.50 3.10 -2.48
N GLY A 216 8.99 3.28 -3.69
CA GLY A 216 9.82 2.33 -4.43
C GLY A 216 11.31 2.65 -4.27
N HIS A 217 12.14 1.61 -4.24
CA HIS A 217 13.61 1.73 -4.33
C HIS A 217 14.06 1.51 -5.78
N LEU A 218 15.27 1.93 -6.11
CA LEU A 218 15.85 1.86 -7.45
C LEU A 218 17.08 0.92 -7.50
N GLY A 219 16.99 -0.24 -6.83
CA GLY A 219 18.00 -1.30 -6.93
C GLY A 219 17.76 -2.25 -8.12
N ALA A 220 18.58 -3.30 -8.22
CA ALA A 220 18.46 -4.30 -9.28
C ALA A 220 17.09 -5.04 -9.31
N ASP A 221 16.41 -5.07 -8.18
CA ASP A 221 15.07 -5.61 -7.96
C ASP A 221 13.99 -4.50 -7.83
N ALA A 222 14.26 -3.32 -8.42
CA ALA A 222 13.34 -2.19 -8.40
C ALA A 222 11.94 -2.56 -8.94
N PRO A 223 10.86 -2.19 -8.24
CA PRO A 223 9.50 -2.45 -8.71
C PRO A 223 9.23 -1.93 -10.12
N LEU A 224 9.69 -0.72 -10.45
CA LEU A 224 9.52 -0.14 -11.78
C LEU A 224 10.12 -1.01 -12.91
N LEU A 225 11.25 -1.67 -12.63
CA LEU A 225 11.89 -2.60 -13.57
C LEU A 225 11.14 -3.94 -13.65
N GLN A 226 10.80 -4.51 -12.48
CA GLN A 226 10.09 -5.79 -12.42
C GLN A 226 8.71 -5.74 -13.07
N ASP A 227 8.03 -4.62 -12.93
CA ASP A 227 6.69 -4.39 -13.46
C ASP A 227 6.74 -3.84 -14.93
N GLY A 228 7.93 -3.73 -15.52
CA GLY A 228 8.13 -3.37 -16.93
C GLY A 228 7.88 -1.89 -17.26
N PHE A 229 7.80 -1.00 -16.27
CA PHE A 229 7.58 0.43 -16.50
C PHE A 229 8.83 1.16 -17.00
N VAL A 230 10.01 0.64 -16.71
CA VAL A 230 11.30 1.15 -17.18
C VAL A 230 12.18 0.00 -17.66
N THR A 231 13.08 0.28 -18.60
CA THR A 231 14.10 -0.68 -19.01
C THR A 231 15.27 -0.68 -18.01
N ARG A 232 16.17 -1.66 -18.16
CA ARG A 232 17.39 -1.73 -17.33
C ARG A 232 18.32 -0.53 -17.58
N GLU A 233 18.40 -0.08 -18.83
CA GLU A 233 19.19 1.10 -19.22
C GLU A 233 18.62 2.37 -18.61
N GLU A 234 17.30 2.55 -18.65
CA GLU A 234 16.61 3.68 -18.04
C GLU A 234 16.78 3.71 -16.52
N LEU A 235 16.68 2.55 -15.86
CA LEU A 235 16.94 2.44 -14.43
C LEU A 235 18.39 2.78 -14.11
N GLY A 236 19.35 2.31 -14.91
CA GLY A 236 20.77 2.63 -14.78
C GLY A 236 21.02 4.13 -14.86
N ALA A 237 20.45 4.79 -15.88
CA ALA A 237 20.56 6.24 -16.05
C ALA A 237 19.97 7.03 -14.87
N LEU A 238 18.85 6.59 -14.29
CA LEU A 238 18.30 7.20 -13.08
C LEU A 238 19.24 7.08 -11.88
N VAL A 239 19.82 5.89 -11.66
CA VAL A 239 20.77 5.64 -10.57
C VAL A 239 22.04 6.47 -10.75
N GLU A 240 22.59 6.55 -11.97
CA GLU A 240 23.75 7.38 -12.30
C GLU A 240 23.47 8.87 -12.08
N ALA A 241 22.23 9.34 -12.33
CA ALA A 241 21.79 10.69 -12.02
C ALA A 241 21.53 10.93 -10.51
N GLY A 242 21.81 9.94 -9.65
CA GLY A 242 21.68 10.04 -8.20
C GLY A 242 20.30 9.71 -7.65
N ALA A 243 19.42 9.11 -8.42
CA ALA A 243 18.13 8.69 -7.93
C ALA A 243 18.26 7.55 -6.90
N VAL A 244 17.55 7.65 -5.78
CA VAL A 244 17.55 6.65 -4.71
C VAL A 244 16.20 6.00 -4.48
N GLY A 245 15.14 6.60 -5.02
CA GLY A 245 13.78 6.10 -4.87
C GLY A 245 12.79 6.75 -5.82
N GLU A 246 11.57 6.24 -5.80
CA GLU A 246 10.45 6.79 -6.56
C GLU A 246 9.15 6.80 -5.73
N ILE A 247 8.24 7.68 -6.08
CA ILE A 247 6.85 7.69 -5.62
C ILE A 247 5.96 7.91 -6.84
N ILE A 248 5.04 6.97 -7.09
CA ILE A 248 4.12 6.99 -8.25
C ILE A 248 4.82 7.26 -9.60
N GLY A 249 6.00 6.68 -9.79
CA GLY A 249 6.83 6.81 -10.98
C GLY A 249 7.81 7.98 -10.98
N TRP A 250 7.66 8.98 -10.11
CA TRP A 250 8.59 10.11 -10.00
C TRP A 250 9.84 9.73 -9.23
N ALA A 251 10.97 9.62 -9.92
CA ALA A 251 12.28 9.35 -9.32
C ALA A 251 12.84 10.60 -8.63
N PHE A 252 13.50 10.41 -7.48
CA PHE A 252 14.08 11.48 -6.67
C PHE A 252 15.44 11.08 -6.07
N ASP A 253 16.27 12.11 -5.81
CA ASP A 253 17.60 11.99 -5.22
C ASP A 253 17.58 11.80 -3.69
N ALA A 254 18.76 11.69 -3.08
CA ALA A 254 18.93 11.50 -1.64
C ALA A 254 18.38 12.67 -0.78
N GLN A 255 18.15 13.83 -1.37
CA GLN A 255 17.53 15.00 -0.74
C GLN A 255 16.02 15.11 -1.05
N GLY A 256 15.45 14.10 -1.73
CA GLY A 256 14.06 14.08 -2.15
C GLY A 256 13.73 15.10 -3.28
N ARG A 257 14.72 15.59 -4.02
CA ARG A 257 14.51 16.41 -5.20
C ARG A 257 14.23 15.51 -6.39
N LEU A 258 13.23 15.83 -7.18
CA LEU A 258 12.94 15.07 -8.38
C LEU A 258 14.11 15.16 -9.37
N ILE A 259 14.48 14.01 -9.94
CA ILE A 259 15.48 13.97 -11.02
C ILE A 259 14.94 14.75 -12.23
N GLU A 260 15.77 15.59 -12.79
CA GLU A 260 15.42 16.34 -14.02
C GLU A 260 15.67 15.47 -15.26
N GLY A 261 14.80 15.59 -16.25
CA GLY A 261 14.93 14.81 -17.48
C GLY A 261 14.59 13.32 -17.29
N LEU A 262 15.23 12.49 -18.11
CA LEU A 262 15.13 11.03 -18.09
C LEU A 262 13.66 10.55 -18.09
N THR A 263 13.36 9.48 -17.35
CA THR A 263 11.99 8.93 -17.25
C THR A 263 11.00 9.92 -16.63
N ASN A 264 11.45 10.84 -15.77
CA ASN A 264 10.59 11.83 -15.13
C ASN A 264 9.90 12.78 -16.14
N GLU A 265 10.47 12.99 -17.33
CA GLU A 265 9.80 13.76 -18.38
C GLU A 265 8.59 13.04 -19.00
N ARG A 266 8.51 11.72 -18.81
CA ARG A 266 7.45 10.87 -19.37
C ARG A 266 6.45 10.39 -18.33
N VAL A 267 6.70 10.61 -17.03
CA VAL A 267 5.77 10.19 -15.95
C VAL A 267 4.44 10.94 -16.12
N ALA A 268 3.36 10.17 -16.28
CA ALA A 268 2.01 10.71 -16.50
C ALA A 268 1.16 10.77 -15.22
N SER A 269 1.71 10.36 -14.08
CA SER A 269 1.04 10.44 -12.78
C SER A 269 1.00 11.88 -12.23
N VAL A 270 0.12 12.09 -11.24
CA VAL A 270 0.03 13.37 -10.52
C VAL A 270 1.35 13.66 -9.82
N ARG A 271 1.90 14.84 -10.03
CA ARG A 271 3.14 15.24 -9.38
C ARG A 271 2.89 15.59 -7.93
N LEU A 272 3.64 14.97 -7.02
CA LEU A 272 3.62 15.34 -5.61
C LEU A 272 4.33 16.68 -5.40
N GLU A 273 3.76 17.52 -4.55
CA GLU A 273 4.33 18.80 -4.19
C GLU A 273 5.46 18.63 -3.16
N ARG A 274 6.43 19.49 -3.21
CA ARG A 274 7.55 19.54 -2.25
C ARG A 274 7.73 20.96 -1.72
N PRO A 275 7.54 21.20 -0.42
CA PRO A 275 7.03 20.24 0.59
C PRO A 275 5.59 19.83 0.30
N ALA A 276 5.18 18.68 0.80
CA ALA A 276 3.79 18.26 0.75
C ALA A 276 2.91 19.30 1.47
N LYS A 277 1.93 19.85 0.76
CA LYS A 277 1.01 20.87 1.29
C LYS A 277 -0.18 20.28 2.02
N ARG A 278 -0.41 18.98 1.85
CA ARG A 278 -1.51 18.21 2.43
C ARG A 278 -0.97 16.93 3.02
N LEU A 279 -1.80 16.23 3.76
CA LEU A 279 -1.39 14.96 4.35
C LEU A 279 -1.11 13.90 3.28
N VAL A 280 0.16 13.58 3.09
CA VAL A 280 0.65 12.52 2.20
C VAL A 280 1.26 11.42 3.06
N ILE A 281 0.57 10.29 3.16
CA ILE A 281 0.94 9.15 4.00
C ILE A 281 1.64 8.11 3.13
N ALA A 282 2.90 7.82 3.44
CA ALA A 282 3.59 6.68 2.86
C ALA A 282 3.34 5.42 3.68
N ALA A 283 2.97 4.33 3.01
CA ALA A 283 2.89 3.00 3.60
C ALA A 283 4.06 2.16 3.06
N ALA A 284 5.11 1.97 3.87
CA ALA A 284 6.32 1.33 3.40
C ALA A 284 7.09 0.60 4.51
N MET A 285 7.62 -0.58 4.18
CA MET A 285 8.56 -1.36 4.97
C MET A 285 9.51 -2.14 4.06
N GLY A 286 10.51 -2.77 4.64
CA GLY A 286 11.50 -3.57 3.93
C GLY A 286 12.86 -2.87 3.76
N ALA A 287 13.94 -3.62 3.99
CA ALA A 287 15.30 -3.07 4.09
C ALA A 287 15.75 -2.29 2.86
N ALA A 288 15.40 -2.76 1.66
CA ALA A 288 15.76 -2.14 0.38
C ALA A 288 15.19 -0.71 0.24
N LYS A 289 14.06 -0.41 0.89
CA LYS A 289 13.38 0.89 0.81
C LYS A 289 13.92 1.95 1.78
N ALA A 290 14.84 1.59 2.69
CA ALA A 290 15.27 2.48 3.77
C ALA A 290 15.90 3.78 3.28
N GLN A 291 16.68 3.74 2.19
CA GLN A 291 17.30 4.93 1.60
C GLN A 291 16.26 5.82 0.92
N ALA A 292 15.41 5.23 0.10
CA ALA A 292 14.33 5.93 -0.59
C ALA A 292 13.37 6.61 0.41
N LEU A 293 12.99 5.87 1.47
CA LEU A 293 12.09 6.40 2.49
C LEU A 293 12.71 7.55 3.29
N ALA A 294 13.99 7.42 3.67
CA ALA A 294 14.72 8.50 4.34
C ALA A 294 14.81 9.76 3.46
N ALA A 295 15.07 9.59 2.15
CA ALA A 295 15.13 10.70 1.20
C ALA A 295 13.75 11.36 1.01
N ALA A 296 12.67 10.57 0.91
CA ALA A 296 11.31 11.09 0.79
C ALA A 296 10.90 11.91 2.03
N LEU A 297 11.30 11.46 3.23
CA LEU A 297 11.08 12.16 4.50
C LEU A 297 11.91 13.47 4.56
N ALA A 298 13.22 13.41 4.31
CA ALA A 298 14.10 14.57 4.32
C ALA A 298 13.67 15.62 3.29
N GLY A 299 13.23 15.18 2.12
CA GLY A 299 12.70 16.05 1.07
C GLY A 299 11.29 16.56 1.29
N ARG A 300 10.61 16.15 2.36
CA ARG A 300 9.21 16.46 2.65
C ARG A 300 8.25 16.15 1.50
N LEU A 301 8.53 15.05 0.77
CA LEU A 301 7.60 14.53 -0.24
C LEU A 301 6.38 13.85 0.42
N ILE A 302 6.55 13.42 1.65
CA ILE A 302 5.53 12.82 2.50
C ILE A 302 5.49 13.54 3.84
N SER A 303 4.30 13.64 4.43
CA SER A 303 4.07 14.25 5.76
C SER A 303 3.46 13.25 6.75
N GLY A 304 3.21 12.01 6.30
CA GLY A 304 2.76 10.91 7.13
C GLY A 304 3.50 9.61 6.79
N LEU A 305 3.65 8.72 7.77
CA LEU A 305 4.33 7.45 7.61
C LEU A 305 3.61 6.34 8.38
N ILE A 306 3.35 5.23 7.70
CA ILE A 306 2.95 3.96 8.31
C ILE A 306 4.06 2.95 7.99
N THR A 307 4.70 2.41 9.02
CA THR A 307 5.86 1.52 8.86
C THR A 307 5.97 0.53 10.02
N ASN A 308 6.97 -0.34 10.00
CA ASN A 308 7.24 -1.27 11.10
C ASN A 308 8.44 -0.86 11.96
N GLU A 309 8.57 -1.48 13.14
CA GLU A 309 9.66 -1.20 14.09
C GLU A 309 11.05 -1.31 13.46
N THR A 310 11.29 -2.33 12.62
CA THR A 310 12.59 -2.53 11.97
C THR A 310 12.96 -1.35 11.08
N MET A 311 12.02 -0.85 10.29
CA MET A 311 12.22 0.33 9.44
C MET A 311 12.33 1.59 10.29
N ALA A 312 11.49 1.75 11.31
CA ALA A 312 11.54 2.90 12.21
C ALA A 312 12.91 3.07 12.84
N ARG A 313 13.47 2.00 13.44
CA ARG A 313 14.82 2.01 14.00
C ARG A 313 15.91 2.33 12.97
N ARG A 314 15.78 1.86 11.72
CA ARG A 314 16.71 2.20 10.64
C ARG A 314 16.68 3.68 10.26
N LEU A 315 15.49 4.27 10.19
CA LEU A 315 15.31 5.70 9.88
C LEU A 315 15.83 6.61 11.00
N LEU A 316 15.69 6.18 12.25
CA LEU A 316 16.22 6.92 13.41
C LEU A 316 17.75 6.90 13.50
N LYS A 317 18.42 5.85 13.02
CA LYS A 317 19.88 5.72 12.98
C LYS A 317 20.55 6.53 11.86
N ARG A 318 19.82 6.97 10.87
CA ARG A 318 20.28 7.82 9.75
C ARG A 318 20.12 9.31 10.12
#